data_169e8490226bdd61156fba3ff8e8b5b4
#
_entry.id   169e8490226bdd61156fba3ff8e8b5b4
#
_cell.length_a   1.000
_cell.length_b   1.000
_cell.length_c   1.000
_cell.angle_alpha   90.00
_cell.angle_beta   90.00
_cell.angle_gamma   90.00
#
_symmetry.space_group_name_H-M   'P 1'
#
loop_
_entity.id
_entity.type
_entity.pdbx_description
1 polymer ?
#
loop_
_entity_poly.entity_id
_entity_poly.type
_entity_poly.pdbx_seq_one_letter_code
_entity_poly.pdbx_strand_id
1 'polypeptide(L)'
;YEMQRSLVGSEMCIRDRLGGGEKVKEAGGVLAGGHSIADTDVKYGLSVMGTIHPDKVFANNGCREGDVLILTKPLGVGIVCTANRIQEASEEAMAQAIRSMTTLNKYASEVVRKYQVHGCTDVTGFGFLGHLLEMLGDAYSARVESSQVPYIPEAFDYAGEFYLTAAAQRNRNHVGENVQFFDVPFEMEEILFDPQTSGGLLVSIEKSDAEQCLEELKALGLPCAIVGEVTEKREKKIEVR
;
A
#
# COMPACT_ATOMS: atom_id res chain seq x y z
N TYR A 1 10.01 -4.42 38.40
CA TYR A 1 8.65 -4.98 38.55
C TYR A 1 7.55 -3.94 38.40
N GLU A 2 7.76 -2.70 38.89
CA GLU A 2 6.80 -1.59 38.71
C GLU A 2 6.78 -1.02 37.30
N MET A 3 7.90 -0.99 36.57
CA MET A 3 7.97 -0.52 35.19
C MET A 3 7.19 -1.43 34.23
N GLN A 4 7.20 -2.75 34.43
CA GLN A 4 6.39 -3.67 33.61
C GLN A 4 4.88 -3.45 33.77
N ARG A 5 4.42 -3.09 34.95
CA ARG A 5 3.00 -2.76 35.19
C ARG A 5 2.58 -1.47 34.50
N SER A 6 3.45 -0.47 34.39
CA SER A 6 3.12 0.81 33.80
C SER A 6 2.97 0.76 32.28
N LEU A 7 3.75 -0.09 31.58
CA LEU A 7 3.69 -0.21 30.12
C LEU A 7 2.53 -1.11 29.66
N VAL A 8 2.35 -2.27 30.28
CA VAL A 8 1.26 -3.22 29.91
C VAL A 8 -0.13 -2.69 30.27
N GLY A 9 -0.23 -1.81 31.25
CA GLY A 9 -1.46 -1.17 31.69
C GLY A 9 -1.62 0.28 31.21
N SER A 10 -0.71 0.80 30.38
CA SER A 10 -0.85 2.16 29.84
C SER A 10 -2.05 2.24 28.91
N GLU A 11 -2.72 3.39 28.91
CA GLU A 11 -3.87 3.64 28.05
C GLU A 11 -3.54 3.41 26.55
N MET A 12 -2.31 3.72 26.13
CA MET A 12 -1.81 3.49 24.78
C MET A 12 -1.79 2.00 24.44
N CYS A 13 -1.22 1.14 25.29
CA CYS A 13 -1.22 -0.31 25.10
C CYS A 13 -2.63 -0.91 25.03
N ILE A 14 -3.56 -0.39 25.82
CA ILE A 14 -4.95 -0.84 25.85
C ILE A 14 -5.61 -0.47 24.51
N ARG A 15 -5.43 0.76 24.02
CA ARG A 15 -5.98 1.22 22.74
C ARG A 15 -5.42 0.42 21.56
N ASP A 16 -4.11 0.18 21.51
CA ASP A 16 -3.47 -0.60 20.45
C ASP A 16 -4.04 -2.02 20.39
N ARG A 17 -4.19 -2.66 21.55
CA ARG A 17 -4.75 -4.02 21.65
C ARG A 17 -6.22 -4.07 21.26
N LEU A 18 -7.01 -3.09 21.65
CA LEU A 18 -8.43 -2.98 21.25
C LEU A 18 -8.56 -2.79 19.74
N GLY A 19 -7.85 -1.80 19.17
CA GLY A 19 -7.90 -1.53 17.74
C GLY A 19 -7.42 -2.72 16.91
N GLY A 20 -6.30 -3.36 17.29
CA GLY A 20 -5.84 -4.58 16.65
C GLY A 20 -6.81 -5.74 16.75
N GLY A 21 -7.40 -5.95 17.94
CA GLY A 21 -8.42 -6.99 18.15
C GLY A 21 -9.69 -6.77 17.32
N GLU A 22 -10.15 -5.54 17.20
CA GLU A 22 -11.30 -5.18 16.36
C GLU A 22 -11.01 -5.50 14.88
N LYS A 23 -9.82 -5.14 14.37
CA LYS A 23 -9.43 -5.41 12.98
C LYS A 23 -9.23 -6.90 12.71
N VAL A 24 -8.70 -7.66 13.64
CA VAL A 24 -8.63 -9.13 13.55
C VAL A 24 -10.03 -9.73 13.43
N LYS A 25 -10.97 -9.29 14.26
CA LYS A 25 -12.37 -9.73 14.21
C LYS A 25 -13.05 -9.34 12.89
N GLU A 26 -12.86 -8.11 12.43
CA GLU A 26 -13.37 -7.62 11.13
C GLU A 26 -12.83 -8.47 9.97
N ALA A 27 -11.54 -8.84 10.02
CA ALA A 27 -10.92 -9.74 9.05
C ALA A 27 -11.50 -11.16 9.05
N GLY A 28 -12.24 -11.54 10.11
CA GLY A 28 -12.73 -12.89 10.32
C GLY A 28 -11.71 -13.82 11.00
N GLY A 29 -10.64 -13.24 11.54
CA GLY A 29 -9.61 -13.95 12.28
C GLY A 29 -9.96 -14.16 13.75
N VAL A 30 -9.14 -14.95 14.43
CA VAL A 30 -9.25 -15.23 15.86
C VAL A 30 -7.94 -14.83 16.55
N LEU A 31 -8.06 -14.06 17.63
CA LEU A 31 -6.91 -13.74 18.46
C LEU A 31 -6.63 -14.94 19.39
N ALA A 32 -5.64 -15.75 19.03
CA ALA A 32 -5.35 -17.01 19.71
C ALA A 32 -4.42 -16.86 20.93
N GLY A 33 -3.71 -15.74 21.02
CA GLY A 33 -2.76 -15.51 22.11
C GLY A 33 -1.80 -14.38 21.81
N GLY A 34 -0.75 -14.29 22.58
CA GLY A 34 0.29 -13.27 22.42
C GLY A 34 1.32 -13.33 23.55
N HIS A 35 2.36 -12.52 23.43
CA HIS A 35 3.41 -12.37 24.40
C HIS A 35 3.73 -10.90 24.62
N SER A 36 4.11 -10.54 25.83
CA SER A 36 4.58 -9.19 26.17
C SER A 36 6.08 -9.23 26.43
N ILE A 37 6.78 -8.23 25.90
CA ILE A 37 8.22 -8.05 26.12
C ILE A 37 8.46 -6.80 26.95
N ALA A 38 9.57 -6.75 27.68
CA ALA A 38 10.04 -5.53 28.32
C ALA A 38 10.81 -4.69 27.31
N ASP A 39 10.41 -3.43 27.14
CA ASP A 39 11.04 -2.47 26.24
C ASP A 39 10.89 -1.05 26.81
N THR A 40 11.72 -0.13 26.37
CA THR A 40 11.65 1.30 26.73
C THR A 40 10.50 2.01 26.03
N ASP A 41 10.09 1.50 24.87
CA ASP A 41 9.01 2.07 24.05
C ASP A 41 7.83 1.10 23.96
N VAL A 42 6.63 1.64 23.75
CA VAL A 42 5.46 0.84 23.45
C VAL A 42 5.57 0.31 22.04
N LYS A 43 5.60 -1.02 21.90
CA LYS A 43 5.60 -1.73 20.63
C LYS A 43 4.41 -2.67 20.57
N TYR A 44 3.69 -2.64 19.47
CA TYR A 44 2.57 -3.52 19.20
C TYR A 44 2.67 -4.08 17.79
N GLY A 45 2.36 -5.34 17.61
CA GLY A 45 2.33 -5.99 16.31
C GLY A 45 1.54 -7.29 16.36
N LEU A 46 1.18 -7.81 15.21
CA LEU A 46 0.47 -9.07 15.05
C LEU A 46 1.35 -10.07 14.33
N SER A 47 1.41 -11.30 14.85
CA SER A 47 1.88 -12.47 14.10
C SER A 47 0.66 -13.19 13.54
N VAL A 48 0.53 -13.25 12.22
CA VAL A 48 -0.64 -13.80 11.56
C VAL A 48 -0.30 -15.15 10.93
N MET A 49 -1.10 -16.16 11.23
CA MET A 49 -1.02 -17.48 10.61
C MET A 49 -2.36 -17.86 10.01
N GLY A 50 -2.32 -18.54 8.87
CA GLY A 50 -3.52 -18.99 8.17
C GLY A 50 -3.22 -20.13 7.20
N THR A 51 -4.26 -20.67 6.60
CA THR A 51 -4.15 -21.68 5.53
C THR A 51 -4.86 -21.19 4.28
N ILE A 52 -4.28 -21.51 3.13
CA ILE A 52 -4.85 -21.19 1.82
C ILE A 52 -4.73 -22.41 0.91
N HIS A 53 -5.72 -22.61 0.05
CA HIS A 53 -5.62 -23.64 -0.98
C HIS A 53 -4.51 -23.25 -1.98
N PRO A 54 -3.59 -24.16 -2.38
CA PRO A 54 -2.48 -23.86 -3.27
C PRO A 54 -2.90 -23.12 -4.56
N ASP A 55 -4.01 -23.54 -5.18
CA ASP A 55 -4.50 -22.93 -6.42
C ASP A 55 -5.17 -21.55 -6.24
N LYS A 56 -5.27 -21.05 -4.99
CA LYS A 56 -5.87 -19.76 -4.67
C LYS A 56 -4.87 -18.73 -4.15
N VAL A 57 -3.59 -19.05 -4.21
CA VAL A 57 -2.51 -18.14 -3.84
C VAL A 57 -2.35 -17.09 -4.92
N PHE A 58 -2.40 -15.82 -4.55
CA PHE A 58 -1.95 -14.74 -5.41
C PHE A 58 -0.43 -14.59 -5.25
N ALA A 59 0.30 -14.85 -6.32
CA ALA A 59 1.74 -14.60 -6.34
C ALA A 59 2.01 -13.10 -6.53
N ASN A 60 3.07 -12.58 -5.91
CA ASN A 60 3.46 -11.20 -6.10
C ASN A 60 4.23 -10.94 -7.41
N ASN A 61 4.67 -11.98 -8.11
CA ASN A 61 5.51 -11.92 -9.31
C ASN A 61 4.91 -12.67 -10.52
N GLY A 62 3.60 -12.78 -10.58
CA GLY A 62 2.91 -13.57 -11.62
C GLY A 62 2.37 -12.76 -12.80
N CYS A 63 2.65 -11.47 -12.92
CA CYS A 63 2.11 -10.61 -13.96
C CYS A 63 2.45 -11.11 -15.38
N ARG A 64 1.64 -10.73 -16.36
CA ARG A 64 1.77 -11.12 -17.77
C ARG A 64 1.72 -9.88 -18.66
N GLU A 65 2.31 -9.98 -19.83
CA GLU A 65 2.21 -8.95 -20.86
C GLU A 65 0.73 -8.72 -21.23
N GLY A 66 0.34 -7.46 -21.30
CA GLY A 66 -1.03 -7.05 -21.60
C GLY A 66 -1.95 -6.94 -20.38
N ASP A 67 -1.49 -7.37 -19.18
CA ASP A 67 -2.24 -7.16 -17.96
C ASP A 67 -2.43 -5.68 -17.66
N VAL A 68 -3.56 -5.38 -17.03
CA VAL A 68 -3.88 -4.05 -16.50
C VAL A 68 -3.53 -3.99 -15.01
N LEU A 69 -2.96 -2.87 -14.58
CA LEU A 69 -2.59 -2.62 -13.19
C LEU A 69 -3.69 -1.83 -12.48
N ILE A 70 -4.25 -2.39 -11.41
CA ILE A 70 -5.23 -1.71 -10.54
C ILE A 70 -4.61 -1.45 -9.17
N LEU A 71 -4.72 -0.21 -8.68
CA LEU A 71 -4.36 0.17 -7.31
C LEU A 71 -5.63 0.41 -6.50
N THR A 72 -5.76 -0.20 -5.32
CA THR A 72 -7.03 -0.23 -4.56
C THR A 72 -7.15 0.79 -3.44
N LYS A 73 -6.09 1.53 -3.12
CA LYS A 73 -6.10 2.61 -2.12
C LYS A 73 -5.21 3.76 -2.57
N PRO A 74 -5.45 4.99 -2.07
CA PRO A 74 -4.61 6.14 -2.42
C PRO A 74 -3.22 6.04 -1.80
N LEU A 75 -2.24 6.64 -2.48
CA LEU A 75 -0.88 6.85 -1.99
C LEU A 75 -0.76 8.14 -1.16
N GLY A 76 0.40 8.36 -0.54
CA GLY A 76 0.73 9.59 0.18
C GLY A 76 0.59 9.51 1.70
N VAL A 77 0.30 8.32 2.26
CA VAL A 77 0.15 8.14 3.72
C VAL A 77 1.42 8.52 4.48
N GLY A 78 2.60 8.16 3.97
CA GLY A 78 3.88 8.49 4.61
C GLY A 78 4.16 9.99 4.64
N ILE A 79 3.88 10.68 3.52
CA ILE A 79 4.01 12.15 3.40
C ILE A 79 3.06 12.84 4.39
N VAL A 80 1.77 12.47 4.40
CA VAL A 80 0.77 13.04 5.33
C VAL A 80 1.17 12.80 6.79
N CYS A 81 1.60 11.60 7.14
CA CYS A 81 2.09 11.30 8.49
C CYS A 81 3.34 12.11 8.86
N THR A 82 4.21 12.41 7.89
CA THR A 82 5.39 13.25 8.10
C THR A 82 4.99 14.70 8.37
N ALA A 83 4.09 15.26 7.56
CA ALA A 83 3.52 16.59 7.79
C ALA A 83 2.81 16.67 9.15
N ASN A 84 2.06 15.63 9.54
CA ASN A 84 1.40 15.58 10.85
C ASN A 84 2.37 15.59 12.04
N ARG A 85 3.54 14.97 11.92
CA ARG A 85 4.56 14.97 13.00
C ARG A 85 5.09 16.36 13.32
N ILE A 86 5.07 17.27 12.36
CA ILE A 86 5.48 18.67 12.52
C ILE A 86 4.27 19.61 12.64
N GLN A 87 3.05 19.05 12.78
CA GLN A 87 1.79 19.78 12.98
C GLN A 87 1.34 20.64 11.77
N GLU A 88 1.78 20.26 10.57
CA GLU A 88 1.42 20.93 9.30
C GLU A 88 0.33 20.20 8.50
N ALA A 89 -0.02 18.96 8.87
CA ALA A 89 -1.08 18.24 8.19
C ALA A 89 -2.47 18.78 8.57
N SER A 90 -3.34 18.94 7.57
CA SER A 90 -4.74 19.24 7.79
C SER A 90 -5.47 18.07 8.47
N GLU A 91 -6.54 18.37 9.20
CA GLU A 91 -7.40 17.33 9.80
C GLU A 91 -8.00 16.42 8.73
N GLU A 92 -8.34 16.96 7.55
CA GLU A 92 -8.92 16.19 6.44
C GLU A 92 -7.90 15.23 5.83
N ALA A 93 -6.68 15.68 5.53
CA ALA A 93 -5.60 14.82 5.03
C ALA A 93 -5.31 13.68 6.01
N MET A 94 -5.22 14.00 7.30
CA MET A 94 -4.98 13.01 8.34
C MET A 94 -6.14 12.01 8.48
N ALA A 95 -7.39 12.48 8.37
CA ALA A 95 -8.57 11.62 8.37
C ALA A 95 -8.58 10.67 7.16
N GLN A 96 -8.17 11.14 5.97
CA GLN A 96 -8.03 10.30 4.77
C GLN A 96 -6.93 9.25 4.96
N ALA A 97 -5.77 9.63 5.50
CA ALA A 97 -4.69 8.70 5.80
C ALA A 97 -5.14 7.62 6.80
N ILE A 98 -5.84 7.99 7.87
CA ILE A 98 -6.38 7.05 8.87
C ILE A 98 -7.41 6.11 8.22
N ARG A 99 -8.34 6.63 7.40
CA ARG A 99 -9.30 5.78 6.66
C ARG A 99 -8.58 4.77 5.78
N SER A 100 -7.56 5.20 5.03
CA SER A 100 -6.75 4.31 4.18
C SER A 100 -6.09 3.21 5.02
N MET A 101 -5.39 3.57 6.10
CA MET A 101 -4.68 2.63 6.97
C MET A 101 -5.62 1.63 7.67
N THR A 102 -6.81 2.06 8.07
CA THR A 102 -7.76 1.23 8.83
C THR A 102 -8.72 0.41 7.97
N THR A 103 -8.81 0.71 6.68
CA THR A 103 -9.60 -0.10 5.73
C THR A 103 -8.86 -1.40 5.42
N LEU A 104 -9.51 -2.55 5.68
CA LEU A 104 -8.90 -3.86 5.41
C LEU A 104 -8.84 -4.15 3.90
N ASN A 105 -7.73 -4.72 3.45
CA ASN A 105 -7.60 -5.24 2.08
C ASN A 105 -8.46 -6.48 1.81
N LYS A 106 -9.10 -7.04 2.85
CA LYS A 106 -10.04 -8.14 2.76
C LYS A 106 -11.11 -7.90 1.70
N TYR A 107 -11.77 -6.74 1.75
CA TYR A 107 -12.88 -6.42 0.85
C TYR A 107 -12.43 -6.34 -0.61
N ALA A 108 -11.30 -5.69 -0.88
CA ALA A 108 -10.71 -5.68 -2.21
C ALA A 108 -10.32 -7.09 -2.66
N SER A 109 -9.71 -7.90 -1.78
CA SER A 109 -9.32 -9.27 -2.11
C SER A 109 -10.50 -10.19 -2.42
N GLU A 110 -11.65 -9.98 -1.77
CA GLU A 110 -12.89 -10.73 -2.05
C GLU A 110 -13.46 -10.41 -3.44
N VAL A 111 -13.27 -9.18 -3.93
CA VAL A 111 -13.65 -8.80 -5.29
C VAL A 111 -12.68 -9.38 -6.30
N VAL A 112 -11.38 -9.10 -6.17
CA VAL A 112 -10.38 -9.48 -7.19
C VAL A 112 -10.28 -10.99 -7.40
N ARG A 113 -10.63 -11.80 -6.39
CA ARG A 113 -10.69 -13.27 -6.50
C ARG A 113 -11.73 -13.81 -7.48
N LYS A 114 -12.65 -12.99 -7.94
CA LYS A 114 -13.67 -13.39 -8.93
C LYS A 114 -13.15 -13.34 -10.37
N TYR A 115 -11.98 -12.75 -10.57
CA TYR A 115 -11.40 -12.41 -11.86
C TYR A 115 -10.07 -13.12 -12.09
N GLN A 116 -9.55 -13.05 -13.32
CA GLN A 116 -8.24 -13.62 -13.67
C GLN A 116 -7.11 -12.68 -13.23
N VAL A 117 -6.68 -12.84 -11.99
CA VAL A 117 -5.55 -12.13 -11.42
C VAL A 117 -4.29 -12.96 -11.59
N HIS A 118 -3.27 -12.36 -12.20
CA HIS A 118 -1.99 -13.02 -12.45
C HIS A 118 -0.94 -12.65 -11.41
N GLY A 119 -0.99 -11.42 -10.87
CA GLY A 119 -0.12 -10.97 -9.80
C GLY A 119 -0.85 -10.05 -8.81
N CYS A 120 -0.51 -10.14 -7.54
CA CYS A 120 -1.08 -9.28 -6.51
C CYS A 120 -0.12 -9.11 -5.34
N THR A 121 0.13 -7.88 -4.95
CA THR A 121 0.89 -7.54 -3.74
C THR A 121 0.21 -6.42 -2.98
N ASP A 122 0.49 -6.27 -1.69
CA ASP A 122 0.15 -5.07 -0.95
C ASP A 122 1.23 -4.01 -1.12
N VAL A 123 0.82 -2.75 -1.19
CA VAL A 123 1.75 -1.62 -1.32
C VAL A 123 2.06 -1.09 0.07
N THR A 124 3.29 -1.32 0.53
CA THR A 124 3.72 -0.96 1.88
C THR A 124 5.04 -0.17 1.89
N GLY A 125 6.02 -0.58 2.67
CA GLY A 125 7.24 0.18 2.94
C GLY A 125 8.12 0.52 1.74
N PHE A 126 8.10 -0.28 0.68
CA PHE A 126 8.88 -0.01 -0.55
C PHE A 126 8.20 0.97 -1.52
N GLY A 127 7.02 1.47 -1.17
CA GLY A 127 6.26 2.37 -2.04
C GLY A 127 5.70 1.67 -3.28
N PHE A 128 4.92 2.41 -4.05
CA PHE A 128 4.27 1.85 -5.25
C PHE A 128 5.29 1.31 -6.27
N LEU A 129 6.31 2.10 -6.60
CA LEU A 129 7.31 1.71 -7.61
C LEU A 129 8.19 0.53 -7.17
N GLY A 130 8.51 0.44 -5.87
CA GLY A 130 9.29 -0.68 -5.35
C GLY A 130 8.53 -2.00 -5.44
N HIS A 131 7.25 -2.01 -5.07
CA HIS A 131 6.40 -3.21 -5.18
C HIS A 131 6.05 -3.55 -6.63
N LEU A 132 5.88 -2.55 -7.51
CA LEU A 132 5.70 -2.80 -8.93
C LEU A 132 6.96 -3.43 -9.55
N LEU A 133 8.15 -2.93 -9.18
CA LEU A 133 9.42 -3.49 -9.66
C LEU A 133 9.57 -4.97 -9.26
N GLU A 134 9.20 -5.31 -8.02
CA GLU A 134 9.19 -6.69 -7.54
C GLU A 134 8.20 -7.56 -8.33
N MET A 135 6.99 -7.04 -8.59
CA MET A 135 5.93 -7.75 -9.34
C MET A 135 6.34 -8.06 -10.78
N LEU A 136 7.04 -7.14 -11.44
CA LEU A 136 7.50 -7.32 -12.83
C LEU A 136 8.64 -8.37 -12.95
N GLY A 137 9.40 -8.56 -11.88
CA GLY A 137 10.57 -9.44 -11.92
C GLY A 137 11.54 -9.08 -13.04
N ASP A 138 12.10 -10.09 -13.72
CA ASP A 138 13.01 -9.88 -14.84
C ASP A 138 12.38 -10.10 -16.22
N ALA A 139 11.11 -10.48 -16.25
CA ALA A 139 10.43 -10.88 -17.47
C ALA A 139 9.71 -9.74 -18.19
N TYR A 140 9.21 -8.76 -17.45
CA TYR A 140 8.30 -7.74 -17.97
C TYR A 140 8.72 -6.32 -17.58
N SER A 141 8.06 -5.37 -18.22
CA SER A 141 8.09 -3.93 -17.93
C SER A 141 6.67 -3.42 -17.70
N ALA A 142 6.53 -2.21 -17.21
CA ALA A 142 5.22 -1.57 -17.04
C ALA A 142 5.25 -0.13 -17.54
N ARG A 143 4.08 0.34 -18.00
CA ARG A 143 3.76 1.74 -18.20
C ARG A 143 2.77 2.17 -17.14
N VAL A 144 3.07 3.23 -16.43
CA VAL A 144 2.24 3.83 -15.38
C VAL A 144 1.77 5.21 -15.86
N GLU A 145 0.48 5.45 -15.75
CA GLU A 145 -0.15 6.75 -16.03
C GLU A 145 -0.28 7.52 -14.70
N SER A 146 0.65 8.42 -14.42
CA SER A 146 0.73 9.14 -13.14
C SER A 146 -0.53 9.91 -12.80
N SER A 147 -1.19 10.48 -13.80
CA SER A 147 -2.46 11.20 -13.66
C SER A 147 -3.65 10.33 -13.22
N GLN A 148 -3.53 9.00 -13.33
CA GLN A 148 -4.55 8.05 -12.91
C GLN A 148 -4.28 7.44 -11.53
N VAL A 149 -3.09 7.67 -10.97
CA VAL A 149 -2.74 7.10 -9.65
C VAL A 149 -3.53 7.83 -8.56
N PRO A 150 -4.35 7.13 -7.77
CA PRO A 150 -5.07 7.75 -6.66
C PRO A 150 -4.09 8.10 -5.54
N TYR A 151 -4.21 9.30 -4.99
CA TYR A 151 -3.41 9.77 -3.86
C TYR A 151 -4.24 10.69 -2.96
N ILE A 152 -3.77 10.93 -1.75
CA ILE A 152 -4.37 11.91 -0.83
C ILE A 152 -4.02 13.30 -1.38
N PRO A 153 -4.98 14.15 -1.76
CA PRO A 153 -4.70 15.37 -2.52
C PRO A 153 -3.64 16.27 -1.88
N GLU A 154 -3.73 16.49 -0.57
CA GLU A 154 -2.80 17.36 0.14
C GLU A 154 -1.37 16.78 0.22
N ALA A 155 -1.20 15.47 -0.01
CA ALA A 155 0.14 14.88 -0.08
C ALA A 155 0.97 15.46 -1.22
N PHE A 156 0.31 15.93 -2.30
CA PHE A 156 0.98 16.61 -3.40
C PHE A 156 1.60 17.94 -2.94
N ASP A 157 0.82 18.77 -2.26
CA ASP A 157 1.31 20.04 -1.73
C ASP A 157 2.41 19.83 -0.69
N TYR A 158 2.24 18.87 0.21
CA TYR A 158 3.25 18.51 1.23
C TYR A 158 4.54 17.98 0.60
N ALA A 159 4.47 17.25 -0.50
CA ALA A 159 5.66 16.81 -1.23
C ALA A 159 6.40 18.02 -1.84
N GLY A 160 5.67 19.01 -2.38
CA GLY A 160 6.22 20.27 -2.87
C GLY A 160 6.91 21.10 -1.78
N GLU A 161 6.46 20.99 -0.53
CA GLU A 161 7.06 21.59 0.66
C GLU A 161 8.16 20.71 1.28
N PHE A 162 8.55 19.62 0.63
CA PHE A 162 9.59 18.69 1.07
C PHE A 162 9.29 17.95 2.38
N TYR A 163 8.03 17.73 2.74
CA TYR A 163 7.67 16.87 3.88
C TYR A 163 7.81 15.40 3.51
N LEU A 164 9.01 15.01 3.15
CA LEU A 164 9.32 13.69 2.61
C LEU A 164 9.84 12.74 3.69
N THR A 165 9.67 11.44 3.45
CA THR A 165 10.19 10.43 4.35
C THR A 165 11.61 10.00 3.95
N ALA A 166 12.47 9.72 4.92
CA ALA A 166 13.77 9.10 4.63
C ALA A 166 13.64 7.72 3.96
N ALA A 167 12.48 7.07 4.11
CA ALA A 167 12.18 5.81 3.45
C ALA A 167 11.93 6.01 1.96
N ALA A 168 11.25 7.08 1.53
CA ALA A 168 11.05 7.40 0.12
C ALA A 168 12.40 7.56 -0.62
N GLN A 169 13.38 8.22 0.01
CA GLN A 169 14.72 8.33 -0.58
C GLN A 169 15.42 6.97 -0.72
N ARG A 170 15.26 6.07 0.27
CA ARG A 170 15.78 4.70 0.15
C ARG A 170 15.07 3.91 -0.95
N ASN A 171 13.77 4.09 -1.08
CA ASN A 171 12.97 3.46 -2.14
C ASN A 171 13.41 3.96 -3.52
N ARG A 172 13.61 5.27 -3.69
CA ARG A 172 14.15 5.87 -4.92
C ARG A 172 15.51 5.25 -5.29
N ASN A 173 16.40 5.11 -4.32
CA ASN A 173 17.71 4.50 -4.54
C ASN A 173 17.62 3.00 -4.87
N HIS A 174 16.65 2.28 -4.27
CA HIS A 174 16.42 0.85 -4.53
C HIS A 174 15.87 0.60 -5.93
N VAL A 175 14.88 1.38 -6.36
CA VAL A 175 14.34 1.30 -7.73
C VAL A 175 15.39 1.75 -8.75
N GLY A 176 16.15 2.81 -8.41
CA GLY A 176 17.31 3.27 -9.15
C GLY A 176 17.01 3.55 -10.61
N GLU A 177 17.88 3.00 -11.48
CA GLU A 177 17.80 3.19 -12.94
C GLU A 177 16.68 2.38 -13.62
N ASN A 178 15.92 1.60 -12.89
CA ASN A 178 14.83 0.81 -13.45
C ASN A 178 13.60 1.64 -13.82
N VAL A 179 13.48 2.87 -13.32
CA VAL A 179 12.38 3.78 -13.62
C VAL A 179 12.82 4.94 -14.51
N GLN A 180 11.93 5.35 -15.42
CA GLN A 180 12.05 6.57 -16.21
C GLN A 180 10.75 7.35 -16.12
N PHE A 181 10.88 8.66 -15.81
CA PHE A 181 9.77 9.59 -15.76
C PHE A 181 9.74 10.47 -17.01
N PHE A 182 8.55 10.72 -17.54
CA PHE A 182 8.31 11.57 -18.71
C PHE A 182 7.29 12.66 -18.34
N ASP A 183 7.76 13.87 -18.16
CA ASP A 183 6.96 15.05 -17.82
C ASP A 183 6.10 14.89 -16.54
N VAL A 184 6.60 14.10 -15.58
CA VAL A 184 5.94 13.88 -14.28
C VAL A 184 6.41 14.95 -13.29
N PRO A 185 5.49 15.65 -12.58
CA PRO A 185 5.87 16.60 -11.54
C PRO A 185 6.67 15.92 -10.41
N PHE A 186 7.62 16.68 -9.84
CA PHE A 186 8.45 16.20 -8.72
C PHE A 186 7.60 15.65 -7.56
N GLU A 187 6.53 16.33 -7.21
CA GLU A 187 5.61 15.97 -6.13
C GLU A 187 5.00 14.58 -6.38
N MET A 188 4.62 14.31 -7.62
CA MET A 188 4.06 13.01 -7.99
C MET A 188 5.11 11.90 -8.00
N GLU A 189 6.34 12.19 -8.44
CA GLU A 189 7.45 11.24 -8.30
C GLU A 189 7.65 10.83 -6.84
N GLU A 190 7.66 11.80 -5.90
CA GLU A 190 7.82 11.52 -4.48
C GLU A 190 6.66 10.71 -3.89
N ILE A 191 5.42 10.97 -4.33
CA ILE A 191 4.24 10.17 -3.95
C ILE A 191 4.38 8.70 -4.39
N LEU A 192 4.94 8.46 -5.57
CA LEU A 192 5.14 7.11 -6.11
C LEU A 192 6.22 6.32 -5.34
N PHE A 193 7.18 7.00 -4.71
CA PHE A 193 8.18 6.39 -3.84
C PHE A 193 7.78 6.36 -2.37
N ASP A 194 6.71 7.08 -1.98
CA ASP A 194 6.30 7.22 -0.59
C ASP A 194 5.94 5.86 0.04
N PRO A 195 6.52 5.53 1.22
CA PRO A 195 6.14 4.31 1.94
C PRO A 195 4.70 4.40 2.41
N GLN A 196 3.95 3.31 2.25
CA GLN A 196 2.58 3.22 2.70
C GLN A 196 2.49 2.38 3.99
N THR A 197 1.71 2.86 4.95
CA THR A 197 1.30 2.06 6.11
C THR A 197 -0.06 1.43 5.80
N SER A 198 -0.15 0.11 5.82
CA SER A 198 -1.36 -0.63 5.46
C SER A 198 -1.97 -0.17 4.13
N GLY A 199 -1.15 -0.01 3.11
CA GLY A 199 -1.58 0.45 1.80
C GLY A 199 -2.50 -0.53 1.08
N GLY A 200 -2.89 -0.18 -0.14
CA GLY A 200 -3.80 -0.97 -0.97
C GLY A 200 -3.14 -2.16 -1.62
N LEU A 201 -3.94 -2.92 -2.35
CA LEU A 201 -3.44 -3.94 -3.25
C LEU A 201 -3.05 -3.30 -4.59
N LEU A 202 -1.92 -3.73 -5.12
CA LEU A 202 -1.54 -3.58 -6.52
C LEU A 202 -1.82 -4.91 -7.22
N VAL A 203 -2.73 -4.88 -8.18
CA VAL A 203 -3.26 -6.07 -8.85
C VAL A 203 -2.91 -6.03 -10.33
N SER A 204 -2.29 -7.10 -10.84
CA SER A 204 -2.09 -7.36 -12.27
C SER A 204 -3.18 -8.33 -12.72
N ILE A 205 -4.07 -7.86 -13.59
CA ILE A 205 -5.29 -8.54 -13.97
C ILE A 205 -5.43 -8.64 -15.49
N GLU A 206 -6.03 -9.73 -15.98
CA GLU A 206 -6.37 -9.89 -17.39
C GLU A 206 -7.19 -8.68 -17.89
N LYS A 207 -6.79 -8.14 -19.04
CA LYS A 207 -7.35 -6.90 -19.59
C LYS A 207 -8.87 -6.95 -19.77
N SER A 208 -9.41 -8.11 -20.16
CA SER A 208 -10.86 -8.30 -20.34
C SER A 208 -11.67 -8.16 -19.05
N ASP A 209 -11.05 -8.40 -17.89
CA ASP A 209 -11.67 -8.41 -16.59
C ASP A 209 -11.53 -7.07 -15.84
N ALA A 210 -10.60 -6.22 -16.27
CA ALA A 210 -10.14 -5.05 -15.53
C ALA A 210 -11.25 -4.04 -15.24
N GLU A 211 -12.06 -3.67 -16.24
CA GLU A 211 -13.12 -2.66 -16.06
C GLU A 211 -14.21 -3.15 -15.11
N GLN A 212 -14.67 -4.38 -15.28
CA GLN A 212 -15.69 -4.95 -14.40
C GLN A 212 -15.18 -5.09 -12.95
N CYS A 213 -13.93 -5.53 -12.78
CA CYS A 213 -13.29 -5.59 -11.47
C CYS A 213 -13.20 -4.21 -10.82
N LEU A 214 -12.79 -3.19 -11.59
CA LEU A 214 -12.70 -1.80 -11.13
C LEU A 214 -14.06 -1.26 -10.68
N GLU A 215 -15.13 -1.52 -11.44
CA GLU A 215 -16.49 -1.10 -11.08
C GLU A 215 -16.95 -1.75 -9.74
N GLU A 216 -16.71 -3.03 -9.55
CA GLU A 216 -17.04 -3.70 -8.30
C GLU A 216 -16.21 -3.17 -7.11
N LEU A 217 -14.93 -2.85 -7.32
CA LEU A 217 -14.08 -2.23 -6.29
C LEU A 217 -14.58 -0.83 -5.92
N LYS A 218 -14.96 -0.02 -6.90
CA LYS A 218 -15.56 1.32 -6.68
C LYS A 218 -16.90 1.24 -5.94
N ALA A 219 -17.69 0.20 -6.19
CA ALA A 219 -18.95 -0.02 -5.47
C ALA A 219 -18.76 -0.27 -3.98
N LEU A 220 -17.57 -0.70 -3.54
CA LEU A 220 -17.19 -0.79 -2.13
C LEU A 220 -16.82 0.56 -1.49
N GLY A 221 -16.81 1.64 -2.26
CA GLY A 221 -16.36 2.96 -1.82
C GLY A 221 -14.83 3.08 -1.74
N LEU A 222 -14.09 2.18 -2.39
CA LEU A 222 -12.63 2.25 -2.45
C LEU A 222 -12.17 3.28 -3.49
N PRO A 223 -11.23 4.17 -3.16
CA PRO A 223 -10.63 5.11 -4.11
C PRO A 223 -9.59 4.38 -4.98
N CYS A 224 -10.07 3.49 -5.83
CA CYS A 224 -9.27 2.63 -6.70
C CYS A 224 -9.27 3.13 -8.15
N ALA A 225 -8.21 2.81 -8.88
CA ALA A 225 -8.07 3.16 -10.28
C ALA A 225 -7.23 2.14 -11.05
N ILE A 226 -7.42 2.10 -12.38
CA ILE A 226 -6.44 1.55 -13.31
C ILE A 226 -5.31 2.56 -13.40
N VAL A 227 -4.09 2.11 -13.11
CA VAL A 227 -2.90 2.97 -13.00
C VAL A 227 -1.86 2.70 -14.08
N GLY A 228 -2.06 1.68 -14.90
CA GLY A 228 -1.12 1.33 -15.96
C GLY A 228 -1.35 -0.05 -16.54
N GLU A 229 -0.38 -0.50 -17.30
CA GLU A 229 -0.36 -1.80 -17.97
C GLU A 229 1.01 -2.47 -17.92
N VAL A 230 1.03 -3.78 -17.94
CA VAL A 230 2.25 -4.59 -18.07
C VAL A 230 2.59 -4.73 -19.55
N THR A 231 3.85 -4.52 -19.91
CA THR A 231 4.33 -4.57 -21.28
C THR A 231 5.43 -5.63 -21.44
N GLU A 232 5.79 -5.93 -22.68
CA GLU A 232 7.03 -6.64 -22.97
C GLU A 232 8.23 -5.99 -22.26
N LYS A 233 9.27 -6.79 -22.04
CA LYS A 233 10.50 -6.32 -21.41
C LYS A 233 11.15 -5.19 -22.20
N ARG A 234 11.48 -4.09 -21.51
CA ARG A 234 12.15 -2.91 -22.04
C ARG A 234 13.46 -2.65 -21.31
N GLU A 235 14.24 -1.69 -21.80
CA GLU A 235 15.48 -1.25 -21.14
C GLU A 235 15.18 -0.72 -19.72
N LYS A 236 14.19 0.16 -19.60
CA LYS A 236 13.66 0.59 -18.31
C LYS A 236 12.47 -0.28 -17.93
N LYS A 237 12.49 -0.80 -16.71
CA LYS A 237 11.40 -1.70 -16.25
C LYS A 237 10.10 -0.96 -16.03
N ILE A 238 10.16 0.31 -15.63
CA ILE A 238 8.96 1.14 -15.36
C ILE A 238 9.10 2.46 -16.10
N GLU A 239 8.15 2.76 -16.97
CA GLU A 239 7.96 4.06 -17.59
C GLU A 239 6.77 4.74 -16.92
N VAL A 240 6.95 5.94 -16.37
CA VAL A 240 5.90 6.76 -15.77
C VAL A 240 5.66 7.99 -16.63
N ARG A 241 4.40 8.28 -16.94
CA ARG A 241 3.96 9.38 -17.81
C ARG A 241 2.90 10.22 -17.12
#